data_ddaab97dcb7f47e5411bfe02d6a8b9ce
#
_entry.id   ddaab97dcb7f47e5411bfe02d6a8b9ce
#
_cell.length_a   1.000
_cell.length_b   1.000
_cell.length_c   1.000
_cell.angle_alpha   90.00
_cell.angle_beta   90.00
_cell.angle_gamma   90.00
#
_symmetry.space_group_name_H-M   'P 1'
#
loop_
_entity.id
_entity.type
_entity.pdbx_description
1 polymer ?
#
loop_
_entity_poly.entity_id
_entity_poly.type
_entity_poly.pdbx_seq_one_letter_code
_entity_poly.pdbx_strand_id
1 'polypeptide(L)'
;NEDGKEMFYNVSFDIKQVPKEAVWDKVIVESCGWAYPREVSAKEQMRACYNDIINNEGHAANAENYASYTCERFSEEKMLALFADQIYSSEDIKWEQALADVELV
;
A
#
# COMPACT_ATOMS: atom_id res chain seq x y z
N ASN A 1 -7.39 -8.38 -5.09
CA ASN A 1 -6.60 -9.22 -5.97
C ASN A 1 -6.87 -8.84 -7.44
N GLU A 2 -6.23 -9.54 -8.38
CA GLU A 2 -6.37 -9.32 -9.82
C GLU A 2 -7.81 -9.52 -10.32
N ASP A 3 -8.61 -10.32 -9.63
CA ASP A 3 -10.03 -10.56 -9.92
C ASP A 3 -10.94 -9.48 -9.34
N GLY A 4 -10.44 -8.43 -8.74
CA GLY A 4 -11.20 -7.37 -8.10
C GLY A 4 -11.89 -7.77 -6.80
N LYS A 5 -11.59 -8.95 -6.26
CA LYS A 5 -12.14 -9.41 -4.98
C LYS A 5 -11.36 -8.79 -3.82
N GLU A 6 -12.07 -8.17 -2.89
CA GLU A 6 -11.50 -7.69 -1.62
C GLU A 6 -10.98 -8.88 -0.81
N MET A 7 -9.76 -8.75 -0.28
CA MET A 7 -9.11 -9.77 0.54
C MET A 7 -8.90 -9.29 1.98
N PHE A 8 -9.63 -8.26 2.37
CA PHE A 8 -9.60 -7.63 3.69
C PHE A 8 -11.00 -7.12 4.06
N TYR A 9 -11.21 -6.84 5.32
CA TYR A 9 -12.46 -6.27 5.82
C TYR A 9 -12.42 -4.75 5.67
N ASN A 10 -13.18 -4.25 4.70
CA ASN A 10 -13.16 -2.84 4.33
C ASN A 10 -14.08 -2.02 5.23
N VAL A 11 -13.50 -1.14 6.03
CA VAL A 11 -14.24 -0.22 6.90
C VAL A 11 -14.49 1.09 6.17
N SER A 12 -15.75 1.48 6.03
CA SER A 12 -16.13 2.77 5.45
C SER A 12 -15.64 3.92 6.34
N PHE A 13 -15.24 5.02 5.71
CA PHE A 13 -14.70 6.19 6.41
C PHE A 13 -15.20 7.50 5.77
N ASP A 14 -15.11 8.57 6.55
CA ASP A 14 -15.32 9.94 6.07
C ASP A 14 -14.00 10.70 6.14
N ILE A 15 -13.71 11.50 5.12
CA ILE A 15 -12.57 12.42 5.17
C ILE A 15 -13.03 13.68 5.89
N LYS A 16 -12.36 14.02 6.99
CA LYS A 16 -12.61 15.23 7.75
C LYS A 16 -11.29 15.95 8.01
N GLN A 17 -11.39 17.25 8.26
CA GLN A 17 -10.23 18.07 8.60
C GLN A 17 -9.52 17.52 9.84
N VAL A 18 -8.21 17.64 9.84
CA VAL A 18 -7.36 17.24 10.98
C VAL A 18 -7.77 18.04 12.21
N PRO A 19 -7.93 17.40 13.39
CA PRO A 19 -8.23 18.11 14.63
C PRO A 19 -7.07 19.05 14.99
N LYS A 20 -7.39 20.21 15.55
CA LYS A 20 -6.40 21.25 15.86
C LYS A 20 -5.27 20.77 16.76
N GLU A 21 -5.57 19.85 17.65
CA GLU A 21 -4.62 19.24 18.59
C GLU A 21 -3.56 18.36 17.89
N ALA A 22 -3.87 17.89 16.68
CA ALA A 22 -2.97 17.06 15.88
C ALA A 22 -2.17 17.86 14.84
N VAL A 23 -2.44 19.15 14.73
CA VAL A 23 -1.68 20.04 13.81
C VAL A 23 -0.24 20.15 14.32
N TRP A 24 0.70 19.85 13.45
CA TRP A 24 2.12 19.97 13.71
C TRP A 24 2.76 20.79 12.59
N ASP A 25 3.23 21.99 12.93
CA ASP A 25 3.73 22.95 11.95
C ASP A 25 4.70 22.30 10.95
N LYS A 26 4.46 22.57 9.67
CA LYS A 26 5.22 22.06 8.51
C LYS A 26 5.18 20.53 8.29
N VAL A 27 4.53 19.76 9.17
CA VAL A 27 4.42 18.30 9.06
C VAL A 27 2.97 17.89 8.83
N ILE A 28 2.07 18.27 9.74
CA ILE A 28 0.62 18.03 9.62
C ILE A 28 -0.08 19.38 9.59
N VAL A 29 -0.40 19.85 8.40
CA VAL A 29 -1.02 21.17 8.24
C VAL A 29 -2.53 21.10 8.45
N GLU A 30 -3.13 22.20 8.91
CA GLU A 30 -4.55 22.30 9.22
C GLU A 30 -5.46 21.96 8.03
N SER A 31 -5.00 22.21 6.80
CA SER A 31 -5.74 21.90 5.58
C SER A 31 -5.75 20.40 5.19
N CYS A 32 -4.99 19.56 5.89
CA CYS A 32 -4.98 18.12 5.63
C CYS A 32 -6.29 17.46 6.09
N GLY A 33 -6.68 16.41 5.36
CA GLY A 33 -7.81 15.56 5.71
C GLY A 33 -7.34 14.22 6.27
N TRP A 34 -8.00 13.75 7.31
CA TRP A 34 -7.84 12.40 7.84
C TRP A 34 -9.07 11.55 7.58
N ALA A 35 -8.83 10.25 7.38
CA ALA A 35 -9.89 9.26 7.27
C ALA A 35 -10.40 8.88 8.68
N TYR A 36 -11.66 9.18 8.94
CA TYR A 36 -12.34 8.82 10.18
C TYR A 36 -13.21 7.60 9.92
N PRO A 37 -12.93 6.44 10.51
CA PRO A 37 -13.74 5.25 10.31
C PRO A 37 -15.14 5.44 10.86
N ARG A 38 -16.14 4.93 10.13
CA ARG A 38 -17.52 4.91 10.61
C ARG A 38 -17.69 3.77 11.61
N GLU A 39 -18.12 4.10 12.82
CA GLU A 39 -18.24 3.15 13.93
C GLU A 39 -19.13 1.95 13.58
N VAL A 40 -20.27 2.18 12.95
CA VAL A 40 -21.19 1.09 12.55
C VAL A 40 -20.50 0.14 11.58
N SER A 41 -19.85 0.67 10.54
CA SER A 41 -19.10 -0.14 9.57
C SER A 41 -17.97 -0.92 10.24
N ALA A 42 -17.20 -0.30 11.13
CA ALA A 42 -16.14 -0.98 11.86
C ALA A 42 -16.68 -2.17 12.69
N LYS A 43 -17.79 -1.97 13.41
CA LYS A 43 -18.43 -3.05 14.19
C LYS A 43 -18.97 -4.18 13.31
N GLU A 44 -19.55 -3.85 12.16
CA GLU A 44 -20.03 -4.84 11.19
C GLU A 44 -18.88 -5.68 10.62
N GLN A 45 -17.78 -5.04 10.22
CA GLN A 45 -16.62 -5.73 9.68
C GLN A 45 -15.93 -6.60 10.75
N MET A 46 -15.84 -6.14 12.00
CA MET A 46 -15.35 -6.96 13.11
C MET A 46 -16.20 -8.20 13.34
N ARG A 47 -17.54 -8.07 13.29
CA ARG A 47 -18.44 -9.23 13.41
C ARG A 47 -18.32 -10.18 12.24
N ALA A 48 -18.22 -9.67 11.03
CA ALA A 48 -17.98 -10.48 9.83
C ALA A 48 -16.70 -11.31 9.98
N CYS A 49 -15.59 -10.66 10.32
CA CYS A 49 -14.32 -11.34 10.56
C CYS A 49 -14.44 -12.44 11.64
N TYR A 50 -15.08 -12.13 12.76
CA TYR A 50 -15.31 -13.09 13.85
C TYR A 50 -16.12 -14.31 13.38
N ASN A 51 -17.21 -14.08 12.66
CA ASN A 51 -18.06 -15.15 12.13
C ASN A 51 -17.33 -16.02 11.12
N ASP A 52 -16.55 -15.42 10.21
CA ASP A 52 -15.75 -16.14 9.21
C ASP A 52 -14.71 -17.05 9.88
N ILE A 53 -14.09 -16.58 10.97
CA ILE A 53 -13.12 -17.37 11.74
C ILE A 53 -13.82 -18.54 12.43
N ILE A 54 -14.95 -18.29 13.12
CA ILE A 54 -15.67 -19.36 13.86
C ILE A 54 -16.25 -20.39 12.91
N ASN A 55 -16.83 -19.96 11.81
CA ASN A 55 -17.47 -20.85 10.85
C ASN A 55 -16.46 -21.50 9.88
N ASN A 56 -15.19 -21.14 9.97
CA ASN A 56 -14.13 -21.61 9.08
C ASN A 56 -14.42 -21.33 7.60
N GLU A 57 -14.98 -20.16 7.28
CA GLU A 57 -15.43 -19.77 5.94
C GLU A 57 -14.28 -19.26 5.04
N GLY A 58 -13.12 -19.88 5.09
CA GLY A 58 -11.99 -19.60 4.20
C GLY A 58 -11.15 -18.37 4.57
N HIS A 59 -11.36 -17.78 5.75
CA HIS A 59 -10.60 -16.62 6.21
C HIS A 59 -9.08 -16.86 6.20
N ALA A 60 -8.63 -18.01 6.71
CA ALA A 60 -7.21 -18.35 6.76
C ALA A 60 -6.60 -18.45 5.35
N ALA A 61 -7.29 -19.11 4.42
CA ALA A 61 -6.84 -19.23 3.03
C ALA A 61 -6.79 -17.85 2.33
N ASN A 62 -7.75 -16.98 2.57
CA ASN A 62 -7.76 -15.62 2.03
C ASN A 62 -6.61 -14.79 2.59
N ALA A 63 -6.32 -14.90 3.89
CA ALA A 63 -5.22 -14.20 4.53
C ALA A 63 -3.87 -14.67 4.00
N GLU A 64 -3.67 -15.98 3.83
CA GLU A 64 -2.45 -16.57 3.28
C GLU A 64 -2.22 -16.13 1.82
N ASN A 65 -3.27 -16.19 1.00
CA ASN A 65 -3.21 -15.73 -0.39
C ASN A 65 -2.88 -14.25 -0.49
N TYR A 66 -3.47 -13.42 0.37
CA TYR A 66 -3.19 -11.98 0.39
C TYR A 66 -1.78 -11.68 0.90
N ALA A 67 -1.30 -12.39 1.91
CA ALA A 67 0.06 -12.28 2.39
C ALA A 67 1.07 -12.62 1.28
N SER A 68 0.87 -13.73 0.57
CA SER A 68 1.72 -14.13 -0.55
C SER A 68 1.74 -13.09 -1.68
N TYR A 69 0.56 -12.61 -2.07
CA TYR A 69 0.42 -11.55 -3.07
C TYR A 69 1.16 -10.27 -2.65
N THR A 70 1.00 -9.86 -1.39
CA THR A 70 1.61 -8.64 -0.87
C THR A 70 3.14 -8.76 -0.80
N CYS A 71 3.64 -9.90 -0.29
CA CYS A 71 5.07 -10.17 -0.22
C CYS A 71 5.72 -10.19 -1.61
N GLU A 72 5.04 -10.77 -2.59
CA GLU A 72 5.54 -10.77 -3.96
C GLU A 72 5.52 -9.37 -4.59
N ARG A 73 4.41 -8.64 -4.43
CA ARG A 73 4.23 -7.29 -5.01
C ARG A 73 5.21 -6.28 -4.45
N PHE A 74 5.48 -6.35 -3.14
CA PHE A 74 6.35 -5.43 -2.42
C PHE A 74 7.69 -6.09 -2.05
N SER A 75 8.13 -7.09 -2.81
CA SER A 75 9.46 -7.67 -2.62
C SER A 75 10.55 -6.60 -2.82
N GLU A 76 11.65 -6.74 -2.08
CA GLU A 76 12.79 -5.83 -2.18
C GLU A 76 13.24 -5.64 -3.63
N GLU A 77 13.37 -6.75 -4.36
CA GLU A 77 13.79 -6.75 -5.77
C GLU A 77 12.86 -5.89 -6.64
N LYS A 78 11.52 -6.09 -6.53
CA LYS A 78 10.54 -5.32 -7.31
C LYS A 78 10.52 -3.86 -6.92
N MET A 79 10.63 -3.56 -5.62
CA MET A 79 10.63 -2.17 -5.14
C MET A 79 11.89 -1.42 -5.56
N LEU A 80 13.05 -2.05 -5.50
CA LEU A 80 14.31 -1.48 -5.98
C LEU A 80 14.28 -1.26 -7.50
N ALA A 81 13.74 -2.21 -8.26
CA ALA A 81 13.59 -2.07 -9.70
C ALA A 81 12.67 -0.89 -10.06
N LEU A 82 11.51 -0.77 -9.41
CA LEU A 82 10.60 0.36 -9.60
C LEU A 82 11.24 1.70 -9.22
N PHE A 83 11.99 1.73 -8.13
CA PHE A 83 12.70 2.93 -7.68
C PHE A 83 13.77 3.35 -8.69
N ALA A 84 14.57 2.39 -9.17
CA ALA A 84 15.59 2.64 -10.19
C ALA A 84 14.96 3.15 -11.49
N ASP A 85 13.85 2.57 -11.94
CA ASP A 85 13.14 2.98 -13.15
C ASP A 85 12.58 4.41 -13.07
N GLN A 86 12.25 4.89 -11.88
CA GLN A 86 11.81 6.27 -11.65
C GLN A 86 12.97 7.29 -11.63
N ILE A 87 14.19 6.84 -11.31
CA ILE A 87 15.37 7.72 -11.22
C ILE A 87 16.15 7.73 -12.52
N TYR A 88 16.35 6.53 -13.10
CA TYR A 88 17.13 6.36 -14.32
C TYR A 88 16.20 6.22 -15.52
N SER A 89 16.23 7.20 -16.43
CA SER A 89 15.62 7.04 -17.74
C SER A 89 16.45 6.07 -18.59
N SER A 90 15.83 5.49 -19.60
CA SER A 90 16.55 4.65 -20.57
C SER A 90 17.66 5.42 -21.32
N GLU A 91 17.61 6.75 -21.34
CA GLU A 91 18.64 7.60 -21.90
C GLU A 91 19.84 7.73 -20.98
N ASP A 92 19.62 7.85 -19.67
CA ASP A 92 20.70 7.92 -18.66
C ASP A 92 21.54 6.64 -18.67
N ILE A 93 20.91 5.48 -18.80
CA ILE A 93 21.61 4.18 -18.91
C ILE A 93 22.49 4.12 -20.16
N LYS A 94 22.02 4.67 -21.27
CA LYS A 94 22.82 4.72 -22.49
C LYS A 94 24.05 5.62 -22.36
N TRP A 95 23.94 6.72 -21.65
CA TRP A 95 25.07 7.61 -21.37
C TRP A 95 26.12 6.97 -20.49
N GLU A 96 25.73 6.24 -19.43
CA GLU A 96 26.66 5.49 -18.59
C GLU A 96 27.40 4.40 -19.36
N GLN A 97 26.70 3.66 -20.21
CA GLN A 97 27.31 2.67 -21.07
C GLN A 97 28.29 3.30 -22.09
N ALA A 98 27.89 4.42 -22.68
CA ALA A 98 28.78 5.14 -23.60
C ALA A 98 30.04 5.69 -22.93
N LEU A 99 29.94 6.14 -21.66
CA LEU A 99 31.09 6.60 -20.88
C LEU A 99 32.00 5.43 -20.49
N ALA A 100 31.45 4.29 -20.11
CA ALA A 100 32.24 3.09 -19.81
C ALA A 100 33.02 2.59 -21.04
N ASP A 101 32.47 2.69 -22.23
CA ASP A 101 33.14 2.33 -23.48
C ASP A 101 34.29 3.30 -23.83
N VAL A 102 34.22 4.56 -23.39
CA VAL A 102 35.29 5.56 -23.57
C VAL A 102 36.45 5.35 -22.61
N GLU A 103 36.21 4.92 -21.38
CA GLU A 103 37.26 4.66 -20.38
C GLU A 103 38.10 3.41 -20.70
N LEU A 104 37.62 2.52 -21.56
CA LEU A 104 38.33 1.31 -22.02
C LEU A 104 39.27 1.55 -23.22
N VAL A 105 39.30 2.75 -23.74
CA VAL A 105 40.21 3.18 -24.83
C VAL A 105 41.37 3.99 -24.27
#